data_dac1b231570743d08f76ab9a5b4fc22a
#
_entry.id   dac1b231570743d08f76ab9a5b4fc22a
#
_cell.length_a   1.000
_cell.length_b   1.000
_cell.length_c   1.000
_cell.angle_alpha   90.00
_cell.angle_beta   90.00
_cell.angle_gamma   90.00
#
_symmetry.space_group_name_H-M   'P 1'
#
loop_
_entity.id
_entity.type
_entity.pdbx_description
1 polymer ?
#
loop_
_entity_poly.entity_id
_entity_poly.type
_entity_poly.pdbx_seq_one_letter_code
_entity_poly.pdbx_strand_id
1 'polypeptide(L)'
;MQGLAVALVMKGKIRTTEARAKALRPFIERLITHGKNANKTVAARSVNAVLPKVAAKKLIMEVVPKYTERKGGYTRVIKIGQRPHDAASMAFVEFV
;
A
#
# COMPACT_ATOMS: atom_id res chain seq x y z
N MET A 1 2.95 1.78 10.71
CA MET A 1 3.03 1.53 9.25
C MET A 1 1.98 0.50 8.78
N GLN A 2 1.83 -0.58 9.52
CA GLN A 2 0.82 -1.60 9.21
C GLN A 2 -0.60 -1.03 9.10
N GLY A 3 -1.00 -0.15 10.04
CA GLY A 3 -2.33 0.48 10.00
C GLY A 3 -2.57 1.31 8.74
N LEU A 4 -1.55 2.03 8.28
CA LEU A 4 -1.66 2.81 7.05
C LEU A 4 -1.77 1.90 5.82
N ALA A 5 -1.04 0.78 5.82
CA ALA A 5 -1.11 -0.19 4.74
C ALA A 5 -2.52 -0.81 4.65
N VAL A 6 -3.10 -1.18 5.80
CA VAL A 6 -4.47 -1.70 5.85
C VAL A 6 -5.45 -0.68 5.28
N ALA A 7 -5.36 0.58 5.72
CA ALA A 7 -6.24 1.64 5.23
C ALA A 7 -6.11 1.84 3.72
N LEU A 8 -4.89 1.83 3.19
CA LEU A 8 -4.66 1.98 1.76
C LEU A 8 -5.26 0.83 0.97
N VAL A 9 -5.04 -0.41 1.41
CA VAL A 9 -5.58 -1.60 0.74
C VAL A 9 -7.10 -1.58 0.73
N MET A 10 -7.71 -1.21 1.87
CA MET A 10 -9.17 -1.21 2.00
C MET A 10 -9.84 -0.07 1.25
N LYS A 11 -9.22 1.09 1.18
CA LYS A 11 -9.81 2.31 0.59
C LYS A 11 -9.28 2.66 -0.80
N GLY A 12 -8.10 2.16 -1.16
CA GLY A 12 -7.45 2.47 -2.44
C GLY A 12 -6.71 3.80 -2.47
N LYS A 13 -7.04 4.71 -1.57
CA LYS A 13 -6.41 6.04 -1.46
C LYS A 13 -6.54 6.52 -0.03
N ILE A 14 -5.45 7.06 0.52
CA ILE A 14 -5.47 7.62 1.88
C ILE A 14 -4.76 8.96 1.90
N ARG A 15 -5.15 9.80 2.87
CA ARG A 15 -4.47 11.06 3.16
C ARG A 15 -3.63 10.90 4.43
N THR A 16 -2.37 11.29 4.36
CA THR A 16 -1.46 11.21 5.50
C THR A 16 -0.39 12.29 5.35
N THR A 17 0.57 12.35 6.28
CA THR A 17 1.70 13.27 6.13
C THR A 17 2.59 12.80 4.99
N GLU A 18 3.29 13.75 4.36
CA GLU A 18 4.21 13.44 3.27
C GLU A 18 5.30 12.45 3.72
N ALA A 19 5.83 12.62 4.93
CA ALA A 19 6.85 11.73 5.46
C ALA A 19 6.34 10.29 5.59
N ARG A 20 5.12 10.11 6.10
CA ARG A 20 4.50 8.78 6.23
C ARG A 20 4.18 8.18 4.88
N ALA A 21 3.74 9.01 3.93
CA ALA A 21 3.45 8.57 2.58
C ALA A 21 4.71 8.00 1.91
N LYS A 22 5.83 8.70 2.03
CA LYS A 22 7.11 8.26 1.47
C LYS A 22 7.61 6.96 2.12
N ALA A 23 7.39 6.80 3.41
CA ALA A 23 7.77 5.58 4.12
C ALA A 23 6.85 4.41 3.76
N LEU A 24 5.59 4.69 3.49
CA LEU A 24 4.59 3.67 3.17
C LEU A 24 4.81 3.04 1.80
N ARG A 25 5.26 3.81 0.80
CA ARG A 25 5.44 3.31 -0.56
C ARG A 25 6.29 2.05 -0.65
N PRO A 26 7.54 2.04 -0.16
CA PRO A 26 8.34 0.81 -0.25
C PRO A 26 7.74 -0.35 0.52
N PHE A 27 7.05 -0.08 1.62
CA PHE A 27 6.37 -1.09 2.41
C PHE A 27 5.26 -1.78 1.60
N ILE A 28 4.40 -1.00 0.95
CA ILE A 28 3.32 -1.52 0.10
C ILE A 28 3.88 -2.22 -1.13
N GLU A 29 4.93 -1.69 -1.75
CA GLU A 29 5.52 -2.30 -2.94
C GLU A 29 6.10 -3.67 -2.63
N ARG A 30 6.72 -3.84 -1.47
CA ARG A 30 7.20 -5.15 -1.03
C ARG A 30 6.04 -6.13 -0.84
N LEU A 31 4.93 -5.66 -0.25
CA LEU A 31 3.74 -6.51 -0.06
C LEU A 31 3.16 -6.98 -1.39
N ILE A 32 3.06 -6.09 -2.37
CA ILE A 32 2.57 -6.45 -3.70
C ILE A 32 3.52 -7.45 -4.36
N THR A 33 4.81 -7.24 -4.25
CA THR A 33 5.81 -8.15 -4.80
C THR A 33 5.68 -9.54 -4.18
N HIS A 34 5.50 -9.62 -2.85
CA HIS A 34 5.27 -10.90 -2.17
C HIS A 34 3.97 -11.57 -2.63
N GLY A 35 2.92 -10.76 -2.83
CA GLY A 35 1.63 -11.26 -3.32
C GLY A 35 1.67 -11.77 -4.75
N LYS A 36 2.67 -11.37 -5.52
CA LYS A 36 2.87 -11.81 -6.91
C LYS A 36 3.63 -13.14 -7.02
N ASN A 37 4.05 -13.72 -5.92
CA ASN A 37 4.76 -14.99 -5.92
C ASN A 37 3.93 -16.05 -6.67
N ALA A 38 4.59 -16.79 -7.56
CA ALA A 38 3.93 -17.83 -8.36
C ALA A 38 3.28 -18.91 -7.51
N ASN A 39 3.88 -19.22 -6.35
CA ASN A 39 3.29 -20.13 -5.39
C ASN A 39 2.29 -19.36 -4.53
N LYS A 40 1.00 -19.59 -4.75
CA LYS A 40 -0.07 -18.85 -4.07
C LYS A 40 -0.07 -19.07 -2.56
N THR A 41 0.35 -20.25 -2.09
CA THR A 41 0.45 -20.53 -0.66
C THR A 41 1.53 -19.64 -0.01
N VAL A 42 2.68 -19.51 -0.66
CA VAL A 42 3.77 -18.66 -0.20
C VAL A 42 3.34 -17.19 -0.24
N ALA A 43 2.69 -16.76 -1.31
CA ALA A 43 2.19 -15.40 -1.44
C ALA A 43 1.22 -15.05 -0.30
N ALA A 44 0.24 -15.91 -0.06
CA ALA A 44 -0.74 -15.70 1.02
C ALA A 44 -0.06 -15.66 2.38
N ARG A 45 0.87 -16.56 2.64
CA ARG A 45 1.59 -16.65 3.92
C ARG A 45 2.42 -15.39 4.16
N SER A 46 3.15 -14.92 3.14
CA SER A 46 3.99 -13.72 3.24
C SER A 46 3.16 -12.47 3.53
N VAL A 47 2.04 -12.31 2.86
CA VAL A 47 1.17 -11.15 3.04
C VAL A 47 0.42 -11.22 4.38
N ASN A 48 -0.08 -12.40 4.76
CA ASN A 48 -0.77 -12.60 6.03
C ASN A 48 0.13 -12.42 7.25
N ALA A 49 1.44 -12.57 7.10
CA ALA A 49 2.39 -12.31 8.17
C ALA A 49 2.44 -10.82 8.55
N VAL A 50 2.04 -9.94 7.66
CA VAL A 50 2.12 -8.48 7.84
C VAL A 50 0.75 -7.85 7.98
N LEU A 51 -0.24 -8.27 7.20
CA LEU A 51 -1.58 -7.68 7.18
C LEU A 51 -2.63 -8.58 7.84
N PRO A 52 -3.67 -7.99 8.45
CA PRO A 52 -4.83 -8.76 8.88
C PRO A 52 -5.44 -9.54 7.71
N LYS A 53 -6.12 -10.63 8.03
CA LYS A 53 -6.65 -11.57 7.06
C LYS A 53 -7.50 -10.91 5.96
N VAL A 54 -8.38 -9.99 6.34
CA VAL A 54 -9.29 -9.31 5.40
C VAL A 54 -8.50 -8.44 4.41
N ALA A 55 -7.55 -7.64 4.94
CA ALA A 55 -6.73 -6.78 4.11
C ALA A 55 -5.79 -7.59 3.21
N ALA A 56 -5.19 -8.65 3.74
CA ALA A 56 -4.31 -9.53 2.98
C ALA A 56 -5.06 -10.17 1.82
N LYS A 57 -6.28 -10.66 2.07
CA LYS A 57 -7.12 -11.24 1.03
C LYS A 57 -7.44 -10.22 -0.06
N LYS A 58 -7.82 -9.01 0.32
CA LYS A 58 -8.14 -7.96 -0.64
C LYS A 58 -6.91 -7.59 -1.48
N LEU A 59 -5.74 -7.48 -0.87
CA LEU A 59 -4.51 -7.20 -1.58
C LEU A 59 -4.25 -8.25 -2.66
N ILE A 60 -4.30 -9.52 -2.29
CA ILE A 60 -4.00 -10.63 -3.20
C ILE A 60 -5.07 -10.78 -4.29
N MET A 61 -6.34 -10.63 -3.95
CA MET A 61 -7.44 -10.89 -4.88
C MET A 61 -7.76 -9.71 -5.79
N GLU A 62 -7.57 -8.48 -5.33
CA GLU A 62 -8.01 -7.29 -6.05
C GLU A 62 -6.88 -6.37 -6.50
N VAL A 63 -5.83 -6.24 -5.70
CA VAL A 63 -4.73 -5.30 -6.00
C VAL A 63 -3.65 -5.96 -6.84
N VAL A 64 -3.14 -7.10 -6.40
CA VAL A 64 -2.04 -7.80 -7.09
C VAL A 64 -2.36 -8.12 -8.55
N PRO A 65 -3.56 -8.60 -8.91
CA PRO A 65 -3.86 -8.91 -10.31
C PRO A 65 -3.72 -7.74 -11.28
N LYS A 66 -3.85 -6.52 -10.79
CA LYS A 66 -3.69 -5.31 -11.62
C LYS A 66 -2.25 -5.05 -12.02
N TYR A 67 -1.29 -5.65 -11.33
CA TYR A 67 0.13 -5.35 -11.47
C TYR A 67 0.99 -6.57 -11.81
N THR A 68 0.40 -7.62 -12.34
CA THR A 68 1.11 -8.86 -12.63
C THR A 68 2.29 -8.67 -13.56
N GLU A 69 2.18 -7.75 -14.51
CA GLU A 69 3.24 -7.46 -15.49
C GLU A 69 4.10 -6.25 -15.11
N ARG A 70 3.80 -5.60 -14.01
CA ARG A 70 4.51 -4.41 -13.58
C ARG A 70 5.57 -4.77 -12.55
N LYS A 71 6.77 -4.20 -12.68
CA LYS A 71 7.91 -4.55 -11.81
C LYS A 71 8.12 -3.56 -10.67
N GLY A 72 7.18 -2.68 -10.42
CA GLY A 72 7.28 -1.67 -9.38
C GLY A 72 6.43 -0.45 -9.73
N GLY A 73 6.50 0.60 -8.92
CA GLY A 73 5.72 1.80 -9.15
C GLY A 73 4.23 1.56 -9.03
N TYR A 74 3.80 0.75 -8.06
CA TYR A 74 2.39 0.40 -7.87
C TYR A 74 1.59 1.49 -7.18
N THR A 75 2.28 2.41 -6.53
CA THR A 75 1.65 3.51 -5.80
C THR A 75 2.26 4.83 -6.21
N ARG A 76 1.51 5.91 -5.98
CA ARG A 76 2.02 7.26 -6.17
C ARG A 76 1.66 8.14 -4.99
N VAL A 77 2.46 9.16 -4.75
CA VAL A 77 2.25 10.16 -3.71
C VAL A 77 1.92 11.49 -4.38
N ILE A 78 0.79 12.08 -3.98
CA ILE A 78 0.33 13.36 -4.50
C ILE A 78 0.40 14.37 -3.35
N LYS A 79 1.28 15.36 -3.46
CA LYS A 79 1.41 16.40 -2.44
C LYS A 79 0.20 17.34 -2.49
N ILE A 80 -0.37 17.65 -1.33
CA ILE A 80 -1.56 18.49 -1.24
C ILE A 80 -1.37 19.74 -0.39
N GLY A 81 -0.15 20.03 0.06
CA GLY A 81 0.15 21.23 0.82
C GLY A 81 0.18 20.99 2.32
N GLN A 82 0.18 22.07 3.08
CA GLN A 82 0.34 22.04 4.52
C GLN A 82 -1.01 22.01 5.23
N ARG A 83 -1.04 21.30 6.35
CA ARG A 83 -2.21 21.23 7.22
C ARG A 83 -2.33 22.57 7.99
N PRO A 84 -3.52 23.22 8.02
CA PRO A 84 -3.64 24.59 8.57
C PRO A 84 -3.20 24.76 10.02
N HIS A 85 -3.43 23.78 10.89
CA HIS A 85 -3.21 23.99 12.33
C HIS A 85 -1.80 23.68 12.81
N ASP A 86 -0.99 22.97 12.04
CA ASP A 86 0.37 22.61 12.46
C ASP A 86 1.40 22.67 11.33
N ALA A 87 1.00 23.11 10.13
CA ALA A 87 1.84 23.24 8.96
C ALA A 87 2.50 21.93 8.51
N ALA A 88 2.02 20.77 8.94
CA ALA A 88 2.54 19.49 8.48
C ALA A 88 2.26 19.33 6.98
N SER A 89 3.26 18.92 6.21
CA SER A 89 3.10 18.66 4.78
C SER A 89 2.26 17.38 4.59
N MET A 90 1.15 17.53 3.88
CA MET A 90 0.19 16.44 3.65
C MET A 90 0.29 15.89 2.24
N ALA A 91 -0.09 14.65 2.08
CA ALA A 91 -0.10 13.99 0.78
C ALA A 91 -1.16 12.89 0.73
N PHE A 92 -1.61 12.58 -0.48
CA PHE A 92 -2.36 11.35 -0.74
C PHE A 92 -1.39 10.27 -1.20
N VAL A 93 -1.68 9.03 -0.79
CA VAL A 93 -1.06 7.83 -1.37
C VAL A 93 -2.19 7.06 -2.03
N GLU A 94 -1.99 6.64 -3.27
CA GLU A 94 -2.98 5.84 -3.97
C GLU A 94 -2.31 4.81 -4.86
N PHE A 95 -3.06 3.77 -5.21
CA PHE A 95 -2.61 2.81 -6.20
C PHE A 95 -2.72 3.42 -7.59
N VAL A 96 -1.73 3.13 -8.40
CA VAL A 96 -1.69 3.61 -9.80
C VAL A 96 -2.72 2.91 -10.69
#